data_3228d0cc48f6a6f112a86597d4685ef5
#
_entry.id   3228d0cc48f6a6f112a86597d4685ef5
#
_cell.length_a   1.000
_cell.length_b   1.000
_cell.length_c   1.000
_cell.angle_alpha   90.00
_cell.angle_beta   90.00
_cell.angle_gamma   90.00
#
_symmetry.space_group_name_H-M   'P 1'
#
loop_
_entity.id
_entity.type
_entity.pdbx_description
1 polymer ?
#
loop_
_entity_poly.entity_id
_entity_poly.type
_entity_poly.pdbx_seq_one_letter_code
_entity_poly.pdbx_strand_id
1 'polypeptide(L)'
;DSSTSRGLGDVYKRQMLKSYIAFDLETTGLSPQEHEIIEIGALKVREGKVVDRFMEFVHPDKPITPMITNITHITNDMVAGARSCPEVIHDFLSFCEDDVLIGHNVMFDYSFVKCSAVREGLTFEKMGIDTLKIARKVHKDFESKSLGALCDYYHIENPAAHRAYYDALATAKLYQTLAHYFEPQDPKVFQPLQLQYKIKKVQPATPKQIALLERLTEQKELIPDWDTTTLTRSEASRIIDRLLKS
;
A
#
# COMPACT_ATOMS: atom_id res chain seq x y z
N ASP A 1 31.67 -52.80 -11.83
CA ASP A 1 31.15 -51.66 -12.60
C ASP A 1 30.25 -50.85 -11.73
N SER A 2 30.84 -49.84 -11.12
CA SER A 2 30.12 -48.91 -10.26
C SER A 2 29.79 -47.67 -11.07
N SER A 3 28.56 -47.52 -11.48
CA SER A 3 28.03 -46.28 -12.01
C SER A 3 27.60 -45.36 -10.87
N THR A 4 28.47 -44.45 -10.47
CA THR A 4 28.19 -43.34 -9.59
C THR A 4 27.23 -42.40 -10.31
N SER A 5 25.95 -42.50 -10.02
CA SER A 5 24.97 -41.48 -10.32
C SER A 5 25.29 -40.23 -9.48
N ARG A 6 26.00 -39.30 -10.08
CA ARG A 6 26.12 -37.96 -9.55
C ARG A 6 24.75 -37.29 -9.74
N GLY A 7 24.01 -37.18 -8.64
CA GLY A 7 22.88 -36.28 -8.57
C GLY A 7 23.35 -34.85 -8.84
N LEU A 8 23.05 -34.39 -10.05
CA LEU A 8 23.10 -32.98 -10.39
C LEU A 8 22.02 -32.32 -9.54
N GLY A 9 22.43 -31.88 -8.33
CA GLY A 9 21.65 -30.90 -7.59
C GLY A 9 21.56 -29.67 -8.46
N ASP A 10 20.40 -29.46 -9.04
CA ASP A 10 20.04 -28.25 -9.74
C ASP A 10 20.24 -27.08 -8.77
N VAL A 11 21.41 -26.47 -8.82
CA VAL A 11 21.66 -25.15 -8.33
C VAL A 11 20.90 -24.22 -9.29
N TYR A 12 19.58 -24.12 -9.09
CA TYR A 12 18.82 -23.04 -9.65
C TYR A 12 19.46 -21.75 -9.13
N LYS A 13 20.30 -21.14 -9.95
CA LYS A 13 20.60 -19.72 -9.87
C LYS A 13 19.27 -19.01 -10.04
N ARG A 14 18.52 -18.83 -8.94
CA ARG A 14 17.34 -18.00 -8.95
C ARG A 14 17.82 -16.60 -9.24
N GLN A 15 17.60 -16.18 -10.49
CA GLN A 15 17.87 -14.85 -10.95
C GLN A 15 16.79 -13.93 -10.38
N MET A 16 17.16 -12.66 -10.13
CA MET A 16 16.26 -11.57 -9.86
C MET A 16 14.98 -11.68 -10.68
N LEU A 17 13.83 -11.52 -10.03
CA LEU A 17 12.55 -11.51 -10.73
C LEU A 17 12.54 -10.37 -11.76
N LYS A 18 12.40 -10.71 -13.04
CA LYS A 18 12.49 -9.75 -14.14
C LYS A 18 11.12 -9.33 -14.68
N SER A 19 10.05 -10.02 -14.27
CA SER A 19 8.68 -9.73 -14.70
C SER A 19 7.80 -9.60 -13.48
N TYR A 20 7.23 -8.40 -13.26
CA TYR A 20 6.46 -8.04 -12.09
C TYR A 20 5.68 -6.73 -12.32
N ILE A 21 4.82 -6.39 -11.37
CA ILE A 21 4.23 -5.06 -11.27
C ILE A 21 4.78 -4.37 -10.01
N ALA A 22 5.40 -3.21 -10.19
CA ALA A 22 5.66 -2.32 -9.08
C ALA A 22 4.52 -1.31 -8.97
N PHE A 23 4.04 -1.05 -7.75
CA PHE A 23 2.92 -0.14 -7.53
C PHE A 23 3.04 0.58 -6.20
N ASP A 24 2.35 1.70 -6.13
CA ASP A 24 2.23 2.55 -4.96
C ASP A 24 0.87 3.25 -4.99
N LEU A 25 0.35 3.67 -3.85
CA LEU A 25 -0.93 4.34 -3.71
C LEU A 25 -0.78 5.64 -2.91
N GLU A 26 -1.55 6.65 -3.30
CA GLU A 26 -1.87 7.75 -2.39
C GLU A 26 -3.28 7.56 -1.83
N THR A 27 -3.44 7.85 -0.54
CA THR A 27 -4.67 7.56 0.19
C THR A 27 -5.07 8.71 1.11
N THR A 28 -6.35 8.77 1.50
CA THR A 28 -6.85 9.78 2.46
C THR A 28 -6.46 9.47 3.91
N GLY A 29 -5.68 8.41 4.17
CA GLY A 29 -5.20 8.03 5.49
C GLY A 29 -4.71 6.59 5.59
N LEU A 30 -4.54 6.06 6.80
CA LEU A 30 -3.76 4.84 7.03
C LEU A 30 -4.59 3.55 7.13
N SER A 31 -5.92 3.64 7.26
CA SER A 31 -6.79 2.47 7.48
C SER A 31 -7.60 2.16 6.23
N PRO A 32 -7.43 1.02 5.58
CA PRO A 32 -8.13 0.70 4.33
C PRO A 32 -9.64 0.43 4.53
N GLN A 33 -10.12 0.32 5.77
CA GLN A 33 -11.55 0.24 6.06
C GLN A 33 -12.21 1.62 6.18
N GLU A 34 -11.44 2.67 6.51
CA GLU A 34 -11.94 3.99 6.89
C GLU A 34 -11.52 5.10 5.93
N HIS A 35 -10.48 4.82 5.15
CA HIS A 35 -9.88 5.78 4.21
C HIS A 35 -9.94 5.21 2.79
N GLU A 36 -9.67 6.08 1.84
CA GLU A 36 -9.90 5.84 0.43
C GLU A 36 -8.62 6.02 -0.37
N ILE A 37 -8.53 5.32 -1.50
CA ILE A 37 -7.49 5.52 -2.49
C ILE A 37 -7.81 6.80 -3.26
N ILE A 38 -6.80 7.64 -3.50
CA ILE A 38 -6.94 8.88 -4.30
C ILE A 38 -6.02 8.93 -5.51
N GLU A 39 -4.97 8.08 -5.54
CA GLU A 39 -4.15 7.85 -6.72
C GLU A 39 -3.64 6.41 -6.72
N ILE A 40 -3.58 5.78 -7.91
CA ILE A 40 -2.92 4.51 -8.15
C ILE A 40 -1.83 4.74 -9.17
N GLY A 41 -0.60 4.42 -8.82
CA GLY A 41 0.53 4.42 -9.72
C GLY A 41 1.15 3.03 -9.82
N ALA A 42 1.28 2.51 -11.05
CA ALA A 42 1.92 1.23 -11.25
C ALA A 42 2.67 1.16 -12.58
N LEU A 43 3.64 0.26 -12.64
CA LEU A 43 4.34 -0.06 -13.87
C LEU A 43 4.48 -1.59 -14.00
N LYS A 44 4.23 -2.06 -15.23
CA LYS A 44 4.42 -3.45 -15.61
C LYS A 44 5.82 -3.62 -16.16
N VAL A 45 6.60 -4.49 -15.52
CA VAL A 45 7.96 -4.81 -15.95
C VAL A 45 7.97 -6.19 -16.58
N ARG A 46 8.61 -6.31 -17.74
CA ARG A 46 8.88 -7.57 -18.43
C ARG A 46 10.37 -7.61 -18.82
N GLU A 47 11.06 -8.68 -18.48
CA GLU A 47 12.49 -8.85 -18.73
C GLU A 47 13.34 -7.65 -18.25
N GLY A 48 12.96 -7.06 -17.11
CA GLY A 48 13.63 -5.92 -16.50
C GLY A 48 13.35 -4.56 -17.17
N LYS A 49 12.43 -4.50 -18.12
CA LYS A 49 12.04 -3.25 -18.81
C LYS A 49 10.59 -2.91 -18.52
N VAL A 50 10.30 -1.63 -18.37
CA VAL A 50 8.93 -1.13 -18.26
C VAL A 50 8.25 -1.27 -19.65
N VAL A 51 7.16 -2.01 -19.69
CA VAL A 51 6.38 -2.26 -20.91
C VAL A 51 5.02 -1.60 -20.88
N ASP A 52 4.48 -1.31 -19.69
CA ASP A 52 3.19 -0.67 -19.53
C ASP A 52 3.12 0.08 -18.19
N ARG A 53 2.15 0.98 -18.06
CA ARG A 53 1.96 1.81 -16.88
C ARG A 53 0.47 2.03 -16.59
N PHE A 54 0.16 2.16 -15.31
CA PHE A 54 -1.15 2.53 -14.78
C PHE A 54 -1.00 3.80 -13.95
N MET A 55 -1.74 4.84 -14.28
CA MET A 55 -1.66 6.14 -13.63
C MET A 55 -3.07 6.74 -13.58
N GLU A 56 -3.75 6.57 -12.46
CA GLU A 56 -5.13 7.02 -12.33
C GLU A 56 -5.34 7.75 -11.00
N PHE A 57 -5.95 8.91 -11.06
CA PHE A 57 -6.60 9.50 -9.91
C PHE A 57 -7.93 8.80 -9.64
N VAL A 58 -8.29 8.77 -8.36
CA VAL A 58 -9.55 8.18 -7.90
C VAL A 58 -10.35 9.25 -7.16
N HIS A 59 -11.62 9.39 -7.53
CA HIS A 59 -12.53 10.31 -6.85
C HIS A 59 -12.92 9.74 -5.48
N PRO A 60 -12.57 10.40 -4.36
CA PRO A 60 -12.97 9.92 -3.04
C PRO A 60 -14.40 10.39 -2.70
N ASP A 61 -15.12 9.61 -1.90
CA ASP A 61 -16.47 9.98 -1.41
C ASP A 61 -16.43 11.15 -0.43
N LYS A 62 -15.30 11.32 0.27
CA LYS A 62 -15.09 12.40 1.25
C LYS A 62 -14.00 13.36 0.77
N PRO A 63 -14.14 14.66 1.03
CA PRO A 63 -13.12 15.64 0.66
C PRO A 63 -11.74 15.29 1.25
N ILE A 64 -10.69 15.47 0.45
CA ILE A 64 -9.31 15.36 0.88
C ILE A 64 -9.01 16.47 1.88
N THR A 65 -8.50 16.11 3.06
CA THR A 65 -8.18 17.08 4.10
C THR A 65 -6.91 17.87 3.77
N PRO A 66 -6.73 19.10 4.28
CA PRO A 66 -5.50 19.86 4.08
C PRO A 66 -4.24 19.12 4.52
N MET A 67 -4.33 18.30 5.57
CA MET A 67 -3.20 17.48 6.04
C MET A 67 -2.78 16.46 4.96
N ILE A 68 -3.72 15.79 4.33
CA ILE A 68 -3.43 14.81 3.27
C ILE A 68 -2.90 15.53 2.02
N THR A 69 -3.50 16.65 1.63
CA THR A 69 -2.98 17.47 0.52
C THR A 69 -1.53 17.91 0.76
N ASN A 70 -1.17 18.27 1.99
CA ASN A 70 0.21 18.65 2.33
C ASN A 70 1.19 17.48 2.19
N ILE A 71 0.74 16.25 2.38
CA ILE A 71 1.59 15.05 2.26
C ILE A 71 1.66 14.58 0.80
N THR A 72 0.52 14.43 0.14
CA THR A 72 0.41 13.79 -1.20
C THR A 72 0.49 14.80 -2.33
N HIS A 73 0.34 16.09 -2.03
CA HIS A 73 0.18 17.18 -3.00
C HIS A 73 -1.05 17.02 -3.92
N ILE A 74 -1.99 16.12 -3.57
CA ILE A 74 -3.24 15.93 -4.30
C ILE A 74 -4.31 16.81 -3.68
N THR A 75 -4.96 17.62 -4.52
CA THR A 75 -6.04 18.52 -4.11
C THR A 75 -7.40 17.96 -4.51
N ASN A 76 -8.47 18.46 -3.88
CA ASN A 76 -9.83 18.09 -4.26
C ASN A 76 -10.14 18.40 -5.74
N ASP A 77 -9.61 19.50 -6.27
CA ASP A 77 -9.80 19.87 -7.67
C ASP A 77 -9.15 18.86 -8.64
N MET A 78 -8.00 18.26 -8.28
CA MET A 78 -7.31 17.27 -9.11
C MET A 78 -8.12 15.98 -9.25
N VAL A 79 -8.90 15.61 -8.25
CA VAL A 79 -9.70 14.38 -8.23
C VAL A 79 -11.17 14.60 -8.54
N ALA A 80 -11.63 15.86 -8.70
CA ALA A 80 -13.05 16.20 -8.90
C ALA A 80 -13.67 15.53 -10.15
N GLY A 81 -12.90 15.38 -11.22
CA GLY A 81 -13.31 14.72 -12.46
C GLY A 81 -12.80 13.29 -12.61
N ALA A 82 -12.17 12.74 -11.57
CA ALA A 82 -11.63 11.39 -11.61
C ALA A 82 -12.74 10.34 -11.54
N ARG A 83 -12.42 9.15 -11.99
CA ARG A 83 -13.31 7.97 -11.95
C ARG A 83 -13.49 7.49 -10.51
N SER A 84 -14.59 6.82 -10.27
CA SER A 84 -14.88 6.21 -8.96
C SER A 84 -13.90 5.07 -8.64
N CYS A 85 -13.73 4.79 -7.33
CA CYS A 85 -12.87 3.69 -6.88
C CYS A 85 -13.28 2.32 -7.48
N PRO A 86 -14.57 1.93 -7.55
CA PRO A 86 -14.99 0.70 -8.22
C PRO A 86 -14.47 0.57 -9.65
N GLU A 87 -14.66 1.60 -10.48
CA GLU A 87 -14.25 1.58 -11.88
C GLU A 87 -12.73 1.42 -12.02
N VAL A 88 -11.96 2.20 -11.26
CA VAL A 88 -10.48 2.17 -11.32
C VAL A 88 -9.93 0.84 -10.79
N ILE A 89 -10.53 0.28 -9.74
CA ILE A 89 -10.11 -1.01 -9.18
C ILE A 89 -10.31 -2.15 -10.18
N HIS A 90 -11.43 -2.20 -10.90
CA HIS A 90 -11.65 -3.22 -11.94
C HIS A 90 -10.52 -3.21 -12.99
N ASP A 91 -10.15 -2.02 -13.47
CA ASP A 91 -9.08 -1.88 -14.45
C ASP A 91 -7.72 -2.21 -13.86
N PHE A 92 -7.47 -1.79 -12.60
CA PHE A 92 -6.22 -2.09 -11.91
C PHE A 92 -6.03 -3.60 -11.66
N LEU A 93 -7.08 -4.30 -11.26
CA LEU A 93 -7.03 -5.76 -11.11
C LEU A 93 -6.73 -6.45 -12.44
N SER A 94 -7.35 -5.98 -13.52
CA SER A 94 -7.09 -6.46 -14.88
C SER A 94 -5.66 -6.16 -15.33
N PHE A 95 -5.12 -4.98 -14.99
CA PHE A 95 -3.73 -4.63 -15.24
C PHE A 95 -2.75 -5.55 -14.49
N CYS A 96 -3.10 -5.94 -13.26
CA CYS A 96 -2.25 -6.79 -12.44
C CYS A 96 -2.17 -8.24 -12.92
N GLU A 97 -3.14 -8.77 -13.66
CA GLU A 97 -3.18 -10.18 -14.07
C GLU A 97 -2.76 -11.13 -12.92
N ASP A 98 -1.86 -12.10 -13.18
CA ASP A 98 -1.30 -13.00 -12.17
C ASP A 98 0.12 -12.60 -11.72
N ASP A 99 0.56 -11.39 -12.06
CA ASP A 99 1.90 -10.92 -11.76
C ASP A 99 2.17 -10.81 -10.25
N VAL A 100 3.45 -10.98 -9.91
CA VAL A 100 3.98 -10.67 -8.58
C VAL A 100 3.99 -9.15 -8.39
N LEU A 101 3.52 -8.71 -7.24
CA LEU A 101 3.52 -7.28 -6.87
C LEU A 101 4.81 -6.91 -6.13
N ILE A 102 5.35 -5.73 -6.42
CA ILE A 102 6.47 -5.15 -5.68
C ILE A 102 6.03 -3.78 -5.14
N GLY A 103 6.27 -3.54 -3.86
CA GLY A 103 5.99 -2.27 -3.21
C GLY A 103 7.02 -1.97 -2.11
N HIS A 104 7.07 -0.72 -1.68
CA HIS A 104 7.84 -0.31 -0.51
C HIS A 104 6.94 -0.21 0.71
N ASN A 105 6.91 -1.22 1.57
CA ASN A 105 5.85 -1.53 2.53
C ASN A 105 4.56 -2.03 1.83
N VAL A 106 4.75 -2.93 0.89
CA VAL A 106 3.70 -3.45 -0.02
C VAL A 106 2.39 -3.85 0.65
N MET A 107 2.42 -4.22 1.92
CA MET A 107 1.20 -4.60 2.67
C MET A 107 0.26 -3.43 2.90
N PHE A 108 0.75 -2.21 2.96
CA PHE A 108 -0.08 -1.01 3.05
C PHE A 108 -0.94 -0.89 1.78
N ASP A 109 -0.30 -0.81 0.64
CA ASP A 109 -0.98 -0.64 -0.66
C ASP A 109 -1.86 -1.85 -1.00
N TYR A 110 -1.34 -3.05 -0.83
CA TYR A 110 -2.10 -4.29 -1.02
C TYR A 110 -3.38 -4.31 -0.19
N SER A 111 -3.33 -3.84 1.07
CA SER A 111 -4.49 -3.84 1.95
C SER A 111 -5.63 -2.93 1.45
N PHE A 112 -5.30 -1.78 0.88
CA PHE A 112 -6.28 -0.86 0.28
C PHE A 112 -6.91 -1.45 -0.99
N VAL A 113 -6.09 -1.97 -1.91
CA VAL A 113 -6.61 -2.64 -3.11
C VAL A 113 -7.48 -3.84 -2.74
N LYS A 114 -7.03 -4.67 -1.80
CA LYS A 114 -7.78 -5.85 -1.31
C LYS A 114 -9.13 -5.46 -0.71
N CYS A 115 -9.16 -4.42 0.12
CA CYS A 115 -10.42 -3.94 0.70
C CYS A 115 -11.36 -3.40 -0.38
N SER A 116 -10.86 -2.62 -1.33
CA SER A 116 -11.66 -2.09 -2.43
C SER A 116 -12.19 -3.20 -3.34
N ALA A 117 -11.35 -4.18 -3.71
CA ALA A 117 -11.78 -5.33 -4.49
C ALA A 117 -12.90 -6.14 -3.81
N VAL A 118 -12.76 -6.40 -2.51
CA VAL A 118 -13.78 -7.16 -1.74
C VAL A 118 -15.10 -6.40 -1.59
N ARG A 119 -15.07 -5.07 -1.51
CA ARG A 119 -16.31 -4.26 -1.53
C ARG A 119 -17.09 -4.43 -2.84
N GLU A 120 -16.38 -4.65 -3.95
CA GLU A 120 -16.95 -4.92 -5.27
C GLU A 120 -17.24 -6.41 -5.51
N GLY A 121 -17.11 -7.26 -4.49
CA GLY A 121 -17.32 -8.71 -4.62
C GLY A 121 -16.23 -9.43 -5.40
N LEU A 122 -15.08 -8.77 -5.62
CA LEU A 122 -13.95 -9.31 -6.35
C LEU A 122 -12.93 -9.95 -5.41
N THR A 123 -12.10 -10.82 -5.97
CA THR A 123 -10.96 -11.42 -5.27
C THR A 123 -9.66 -10.76 -5.73
N PHE A 124 -8.73 -10.55 -4.79
CA PHE A 124 -7.40 -10.04 -5.08
C PHE A 124 -6.40 -10.77 -4.20
N GLU A 125 -5.90 -11.91 -4.70
CA GLU A 125 -4.89 -12.73 -4.02
C GLU A 125 -3.60 -12.66 -4.82
N LYS A 126 -2.51 -12.20 -4.21
CA LYS A 126 -1.25 -11.92 -4.91
C LYS A 126 -0.05 -12.43 -4.13
N MET A 127 0.96 -12.83 -4.88
CA MET A 127 2.33 -12.93 -4.38
C MET A 127 2.97 -11.55 -4.41
N GLY A 128 3.84 -11.23 -3.46
CA GLY A 128 4.50 -9.93 -3.44
C GLY A 128 5.89 -9.94 -2.82
N ILE A 129 6.66 -8.93 -3.16
CA ILE A 129 7.98 -8.61 -2.61
C ILE A 129 7.91 -7.23 -1.98
N ASP A 130 8.44 -7.12 -0.77
CA ASP A 130 8.47 -5.88 0.00
C ASP A 130 9.91 -5.33 0.07
N THR A 131 10.17 -4.26 -0.67
CA THR A 131 11.52 -3.64 -0.69
C THR A 131 11.92 -3.06 0.66
N LEU A 132 10.95 -2.63 1.49
CA LEU A 132 11.24 -2.18 2.87
C LEU A 132 11.72 -3.35 3.75
N LYS A 133 11.12 -4.54 3.61
CA LYS A 133 11.58 -5.73 4.34
C LYS A 133 12.97 -6.16 3.89
N ILE A 134 13.25 -6.13 2.59
CA ILE A 134 14.59 -6.38 2.05
C ILE A 134 15.58 -5.36 2.67
N ALA A 135 15.28 -4.06 2.57
CA ALA A 135 16.15 -3.01 3.10
C ALA A 135 16.42 -3.17 4.60
N ARG A 136 15.41 -3.51 5.40
CA ARG A 136 15.58 -3.80 6.83
C ARG A 136 16.52 -4.97 7.11
N LYS A 137 16.58 -5.94 6.20
CA LYS A 137 17.44 -7.11 6.35
C LYS A 137 18.88 -6.81 5.97
N VAL A 138 19.09 -6.06 4.88
CA VAL A 138 20.43 -5.83 4.31
C VAL A 138 21.11 -4.57 4.84
N HIS A 139 20.35 -3.57 5.29
CA HIS A 139 20.84 -2.28 5.83
C HIS A 139 20.50 -2.14 7.32
N LYS A 140 21.07 -2.99 8.15
CA LYS A 140 20.78 -3.00 9.59
C LYS A 140 21.12 -1.68 10.27
N ASP A 141 22.21 -1.05 9.85
CA ASP A 141 22.79 0.14 10.48
C ASP A 141 22.23 1.47 9.95
N PHE A 142 21.36 1.45 8.94
CA PHE A 142 20.74 2.67 8.44
C PHE A 142 19.73 3.21 9.45
N GLU A 143 19.74 4.50 9.69
CA GLU A 143 18.76 5.17 10.54
C GLU A 143 17.37 5.13 9.90
N SER A 144 17.26 5.49 8.63
CA SER A 144 16.02 5.45 7.87
C SER A 144 16.09 4.46 6.71
N LYS A 145 14.99 3.73 6.51
CA LYS A 145 14.76 2.84 5.37
C LYS A 145 13.52 3.28 4.58
N SER A 146 13.15 4.56 4.68
CA SER A 146 12.11 5.12 3.81
C SER A 146 12.54 5.06 2.35
N LEU A 147 11.58 5.06 1.42
CA LEU A 147 11.87 5.05 -0.02
C LEU A 147 12.79 6.21 -0.38
N GLY A 148 12.50 7.43 0.08
CA GLY A 148 13.33 8.61 -0.16
C GLY A 148 14.77 8.43 0.32
N ALA A 149 14.98 8.01 1.59
CA ALA A 149 16.32 7.82 2.14
C ALA A 149 17.13 6.76 1.38
N LEU A 150 16.47 5.70 0.90
CA LEU A 150 17.13 4.67 0.09
C LEU A 150 17.40 5.15 -1.33
N CYS A 151 16.50 5.95 -1.92
CA CYS A 151 16.72 6.59 -3.20
C CYS A 151 17.93 7.52 -3.16
N ASP A 152 18.03 8.36 -2.13
CA ASP A 152 19.18 9.25 -1.91
C ASP A 152 20.49 8.45 -1.80
N TYR A 153 20.49 7.40 -0.99
CA TYR A 153 21.68 6.56 -0.81
C TYR A 153 22.15 5.87 -2.09
N TYR A 154 21.20 5.36 -2.90
CA TYR A 154 21.51 4.65 -4.14
C TYR A 154 21.53 5.56 -5.38
N HIS A 155 21.37 6.85 -5.22
CA HIS A 155 21.29 7.83 -6.30
C HIS A 155 20.18 7.48 -7.31
N ILE A 156 19.03 7.03 -6.81
CA ILE A 156 17.83 6.75 -7.60
C ILE A 156 17.02 8.05 -7.68
N GLU A 157 16.88 8.58 -8.88
CA GLU A 157 16.06 9.76 -9.11
C GLU A 157 14.57 9.44 -8.87
N ASN A 158 13.94 10.25 -8.02
CA ASN A 158 12.50 10.29 -7.78
C ASN A 158 12.05 11.77 -7.94
N PRO A 159 11.77 12.23 -9.16
CA PRO A 159 11.54 13.66 -9.44
C PRO A 159 10.24 14.21 -8.88
N ALA A 160 9.32 13.35 -8.49
CA ALA A 160 8.02 13.72 -7.95
C ALA A 160 7.61 12.75 -6.84
N ALA A 161 8.34 12.79 -5.73
CA ALA A 161 7.99 12.05 -4.52
C ALA A 161 6.57 12.39 -4.06
N HIS A 162 5.87 11.41 -3.49
CA HIS A 162 4.45 11.48 -3.14
C HIS A 162 3.51 11.64 -4.35
N ARG A 163 3.91 11.06 -5.47
CA ARG A 163 3.08 10.78 -6.63
C ARG A 163 3.21 9.31 -6.95
N ALA A 164 2.14 8.59 -6.82
CA ALA A 164 2.12 7.12 -6.79
C ALA A 164 2.92 6.46 -7.93
N TYR A 165 2.82 6.95 -9.17
CA TYR A 165 3.60 6.40 -10.28
C TYR A 165 5.11 6.56 -10.10
N TYR A 166 5.56 7.71 -9.64
CA TYR A 166 7.00 7.98 -9.47
C TYR A 166 7.57 7.20 -8.30
N ASP A 167 6.80 7.02 -7.22
CA ASP A 167 7.19 6.18 -6.09
C ASP A 167 7.21 4.68 -6.48
N ALA A 168 6.26 4.21 -7.31
CA ALA A 168 6.32 2.88 -7.91
C ALA A 168 7.55 2.68 -8.81
N LEU A 169 7.91 3.69 -9.63
CA LEU A 169 9.09 3.64 -10.48
C LEU A 169 10.39 3.63 -9.65
N ALA A 170 10.47 4.47 -8.62
CA ALA A 170 11.59 4.47 -7.68
C ALA A 170 11.71 3.14 -6.94
N THR A 171 10.59 2.56 -6.51
CA THR A 171 10.51 1.23 -5.88
C THR A 171 11.01 0.12 -6.80
N ALA A 172 10.65 0.14 -8.09
CA ALA A 172 11.15 -0.82 -9.07
C ALA A 172 12.66 -0.73 -9.25
N LYS A 173 13.19 0.50 -9.38
CA LYS A 173 14.66 0.74 -9.47
C LYS A 173 15.36 0.29 -8.18
N LEU A 174 14.78 0.59 -7.01
CA LEU A 174 15.32 0.16 -5.72
C LEU A 174 15.35 -1.37 -5.61
N TYR A 175 14.27 -2.05 -6.02
CA TYR A 175 14.23 -3.52 -6.04
C TYR A 175 15.37 -4.09 -6.90
N GLN A 176 15.54 -3.59 -8.12
CA GLN A 176 16.61 -4.05 -9.02
C GLN A 176 18.00 -3.80 -8.43
N THR A 177 18.19 -2.65 -7.81
CA THR A 177 19.45 -2.28 -7.14
C THR A 177 19.75 -3.20 -5.95
N LEU A 178 18.77 -3.39 -5.06
CA LEU A 178 18.92 -4.29 -3.91
C LEU A 178 19.17 -5.73 -4.34
N ALA A 179 18.45 -6.21 -5.37
CA ALA A 179 18.64 -7.55 -5.90
C ALA A 179 20.05 -7.73 -6.52
N HIS A 180 20.52 -6.74 -7.27
CA HIS A 180 21.87 -6.78 -7.84
C HIS A 180 22.95 -6.96 -6.77
N TYR A 181 22.87 -6.22 -5.66
CA TYR A 181 23.91 -6.26 -4.64
C TYR A 181 23.75 -7.41 -3.63
N PHE A 182 22.54 -7.82 -3.30
CA PHE A 182 22.30 -8.66 -2.13
C PHE A 182 21.62 -10.01 -2.42
N GLU A 183 20.94 -10.19 -3.56
CA GLU A 183 20.31 -11.49 -3.86
C GLU A 183 21.32 -12.63 -3.96
N PRO A 184 22.54 -12.45 -4.50
CA PRO A 184 23.55 -13.52 -4.50
C PRO A 184 23.97 -13.97 -3.10
N GLN A 185 23.83 -13.08 -2.09
CA GLN A 185 24.24 -13.33 -0.70
C GLN A 185 23.10 -13.96 0.12
N ASP A 186 21.85 -13.51 -0.08
CA ASP A 186 20.67 -14.04 0.61
C ASP A 186 19.46 -14.06 -0.35
N PRO A 187 19.39 -15.05 -1.25
CA PRO A 187 18.32 -15.11 -2.25
C PRO A 187 16.93 -15.31 -1.64
N LYS A 188 16.85 -15.77 -0.38
CA LYS A 188 15.56 -16.04 0.28
C LYS A 188 14.75 -14.77 0.54
N VAL A 189 15.41 -13.64 0.83
CA VAL A 189 14.72 -12.37 1.10
C VAL A 189 14.12 -11.73 -0.15
N PHE A 190 14.50 -12.21 -1.35
CA PHE A 190 13.99 -11.77 -2.64
C PHE A 190 12.88 -12.67 -3.19
N GLN A 191 12.49 -13.70 -2.45
CA GLN A 191 11.42 -14.58 -2.88
C GLN A 191 10.06 -13.92 -2.67
N PRO A 192 9.15 -13.99 -3.67
CA PRO A 192 7.78 -13.57 -3.48
C PRO A 192 7.10 -14.39 -2.37
N LEU A 193 6.33 -13.71 -1.54
CA LEU A 193 5.52 -14.33 -0.49
C LEU A 193 4.05 -14.02 -0.74
N GLN A 194 3.18 -14.94 -0.32
CA GLN A 194 1.74 -14.71 -0.38
C GLN A 194 1.39 -13.47 0.46
N LEU A 195 0.81 -12.45 -0.17
CA LEU A 195 0.29 -11.30 0.53
C LEU A 195 -1.03 -11.69 1.20
N GLN A 196 -1.12 -11.46 2.50
CA GLN A 196 -2.29 -11.82 3.28
C GLN A 196 -2.76 -10.61 4.10
N TYR A 197 -3.97 -10.15 3.82
CA TYR A 197 -4.63 -9.13 4.61
C TYR A 197 -6.01 -9.61 5.03
N LYS A 198 -6.23 -9.69 6.35
CA LYS A 198 -7.52 -10.07 6.90
C LYS A 198 -8.38 -8.83 7.08
N ILE A 199 -9.39 -8.69 6.26
CA ILE A 199 -10.36 -7.60 6.39
C ILE A 199 -11.14 -7.80 7.68
N LYS A 200 -11.00 -6.84 8.59
CA LYS A 200 -11.78 -6.82 9.84
C LYS A 200 -13.21 -6.39 9.49
N LYS A 201 -14.20 -7.09 10.02
CA LYS A 201 -15.58 -6.62 9.91
C LYS A 201 -15.70 -5.29 10.63
N VAL A 202 -16.17 -4.27 9.93
CA VAL A 202 -16.54 -3.00 10.55
C VAL A 202 -17.66 -3.29 11.54
N GLN A 203 -17.45 -2.95 12.79
CA GLN A 203 -18.46 -3.14 13.84
C GLN A 203 -19.06 -1.78 14.21
N PRO A 204 -20.36 -1.67 14.37
CA PRO A 204 -20.99 -0.43 14.84
C PRO A 204 -20.49 -0.09 16.25
N ALA A 205 -20.56 1.18 16.60
CA ALA A 205 -20.26 1.65 17.94
C ALA A 205 -21.08 0.87 18.98
N THR A 206 -20.45 0.52 20.09
CA THR A 206 -21.16 -0.19 21.15
C THR A 206 -22.11 0.75 21.89
N PRO A 207 -23.20 0.24 22.49
CA PRO A 207 -24.09 1.06 23.30
C PRO A 207 -23.37 1.85 24.41
N LYS A 208 -22.30 1.27 24.98
CA LYS A 208 -21.45 1.92 26.00
C LYS A 208 -20.68 3.10 25.41
N GLN A 209 -20.16 2.98 24.20
CA GLN A 209 -19.46 4.08 23.52
C GLN A 209 -20.44 5.20 23.16
N ILE A 210 -21.62 4.87 22.65
CA ILE A 210 -22.66 5.84 22.32
C ILE A 210 -23.08 6.62 23.58
N ALA A 211 -23.42 5.94 24.66
CA ALA A 211 -23.79 6.58 25.93
C ALA A 211 -22.66 7.47 26.51
N LEU A 212 -21.38 7.05 26.35
CA LEU A 212 -20.25 7.88 26.77
C LEU A 212 -20.09 9.11 25.89
N LEU A 213 -20.26 9.00 24.57
CA LEU A 213 -20.22 10.12 23.64
C LEU A 213 -21.31 11.13 23.96
N GLU A 214 -22.54 10.71 24.15
CA GLU A 214 -23.67 11.57 24.52
C GLU A 214 -23.38 12.33 25.81
N ARG A 215 -22.91 11.64 26.84
CA ARG A 215 -22.52 12.27 28.12
C ARG A 215 -21.39 13.29 27.97
N LEU A 216 -20.33 12.96 27.22
CA LEU A 216 -19.20 13.87 27.00
C LEU A 216 -19.62 15.10 26.18
N THR A 217 -20.49 14.91 25.20
CA THR A 217 -21.05 15.97 24.36
C THR A 217 -21.89 16.94 25.19
N GLU A 218 -22.75 16.41 26.07
CA GLU A 218 -23.57 17.22 27.00
C GLU A 218 -22.67 17.96 28.01
N GLN A 219 -21.70 17.30 28.63
CA GLN A 219 -20.79 17.93 29.59
C GLN A 219 -19.95 19.05 28.99
N LYS A 220 -19.65 19.00 27.72
CA LYS A 220 -18.85 20.02 27.03
C LYS A 220 -19.68 21.01 26.21
N GLU A 221 -20.99 20.92 26.28
CA GLU A 221 -21.95 21.76 25.52
C GLU A 221 -21.64 21.80 24.00
N LEU A 222 -21.22 20.64 23.44
CA LEU A 222 -20.83 20.53 22.03
C LEU A 222 -22.04 20.17 21.17
N ILE A 223 -22.07 20.71 19.94
CA ILE A 223 -22.94 20.22 18.88
C ILE A 223 -22.16 19.11 18.13
N PRO A 224 -22.63 17.83 18.15
CA PRO A 224 -21.92 16.76 17.48
C PRO A 224 -21.88 16.97 15.97
N ASP A 225 -20.71 16.74 15.39
CA ASP A 225 -20.47 16.69 13.94
C ASP A 225 -20.51 15.22 13.40
N TRP A 226 -21.09 14.31 14.19
CA TRP A 226 -21.23 12.88 13.88
C TRP A 226 -22.65 12.39 14.16
N ASP A 227 -23.00 11.30 13.44
CA ASP A 227 -24.26 10.57 13.66
C ASP A 227 -23.98 9.25 14.42
N THR A 228 -24.52 9.15 15.63
CA THR A 228 -24.34 7.98 16.51
C THR A 228 -24.92 6.69 15.91
N THR A 229 -25.85 6.77 14.96
CA THR A 229 -26.46 5.59 14.31
C THR A 229 -25.56 4.93 13.27
N THR A 230 -24.62 5.70 12.70
CA THR A 230 -23.70 5.26 11.64
C THR A 230 -22.28 5.07 12.13
N LEU A 231 -21.95 5.52 13.35
CA LEU A 231 -20.59 5.43 13.89
C LEU A 231 -20.11 3.98 13.99
N THR A 232 -18.90 3.77 13.52
CA THR A 232 -18.16 2.55 13.80
C THR A 232 -17.54 2.56 15.19
N ARG A 233 -17.20 1.38 15.71
CA ARG A 233 -16.50 1.23 17.00
C ARG A 233 -15.19 2.01 17.06
N SER A 234 -14.44 2.03 15.96
CA SER A 234 -13.16 2.72 15.86
C SER A 234 -13.32 4.25 15.83
N GLU A 235 -14.29 4.75 15.09
CA GLU A 235 -14.62 6.17 15.06
C GLU A 235 -15.09 6.67 16.43
N ALA A 236 -16.01 5.93 17.06
CA ALA A 236 -16.47 6.25 18.41
C ALA A 236 -15.31 6.31 19.42
N SER A 237 -14.37 5.37 19.39
CA SER A 237 -13.20 5.40 20.25
C SER A 237 -12.34 6.65 20.02
N ARG A 238 -12.07 7.01 18.76
CA ARG A 238 -11.26 8.21 18.45
C ARG A 238 -11.92 9.50 18.89
N ILE A 239 -13.24 9.61 18.72
CA ILE A 239 -14.00 10.79 19.18
C ILE A 239 -13.93 10.86 20.70
N ILE A 240 -14.17 9.75 21.41
CA ILE A 240 -14.05 9.69 22.87
C ILE A 240 -12.67 10.14 23.32
N ASP A 241 -11.61 9.60 22.73
CA ASP A 241 -10.23 9.95 23.07
C ASP A 241 -9.94 11.44 22.84
N ARG A 242 -10.45 12.01 21.75
CA ARG A 242 -10.36 13.45 21.45
C ARG A 242 -11.08 14.28 22.51
N LEU A 243 -12.31 13.90 22.88
CA LEU A 243 -13.12 14.61 23.87
C LEU A 243 -12.57 14.50 25.29
N LEU A 244 -11.89 13.41 25.62
CA LEU A 244 -11.26 13.26 26.94
C LEU A 244 -9.96 14.07 27.08
N LYS A 245 -9.30 14.41 25.97
CA LYS A 245 -8.04 15.19 25.95
C LYS A 245 -8.25 16.70 25.81
N SER A 246 -9.40 17.13 25.37
CA SER A 246 -9.82 18.55 25.27
C SER A 246 -10.46 19.01 26.59
#